data_9353cf2b5df8d695414dffb0ec2bc320
#
_entry.id   9353cf2b5df8d695414dffb0ec2bc320
#
_cell.length_a   1.000
_cell.length_b   1.000
_cell.length_c   1.000
_cell.angle_alpha   90.00
_cell.angle_beta   90.00
_cell.angle_gamma   90.00
#
_symmetry.space_group_name_H-M   'P 1'
#
loop_
_entity.id
_entity.type
_entity.pdbx_description
1 polymer ?
#
loop_
_entity_poly.entity_id
_entity_poly.type
_entity_poly.pdbx_seq_one_letter_code
_entity_poly.pdbx_strand_id
1 'polypeptide(L)'
;PGIDGKTHSLADYKSAPVLVITFTCNHCPTAQLYESRMKQLVEDYRGKGVAFVAIAPNDPNSVRLDEMGYTDLNDGLDDMKTRAARHRFNFPYLYDGDTQSVSTAYGPKATPHVFVFDSARRLVFQGRIDNSQRESLVKTRETRLAIDAALAGRAPEVPTTGVFGCSIKWKSKASSRDAEMKRILAEPVAVEPVTAGGLKALRANPTGKLLLVNFWATWCGPCLTEFASLQETFRMYRRRDFDMVSVSTNLPDEREGVMRVLTKYHASTRNLQFASTEIDALQAAFDPEWKAGVPYTVLIAPDGKIVYRKQGEVDLLDLRKAILANLPDSDYVGHRAYWASLQ
;
A
#
# COMPACT_ATOMS: atom_id res chain seq x y z
N PRO A 1 -20.96 -5.51 4.39
CA PRO A 1 -20.94 -5.84 2.95
C PRO A 1 -19.70 -6.64 2.58
N GLY A 2 -19.82 -7.52 1.58
CA GLY A 2 -18.71 -8.27 1.02
C GLY A 2 -18.24 -7.77 -0.34
N ILE A 3 -17.06 -8.19 -0.77
CA ILE A 3 -16.55 -7.90 -2.11
C ILE A 3 -17.43 -8.50 -3.23
N ASP A 4 -18.29 -9.47 -2.90
CA ASP A 4 -19.29 -10.09 -3.77
C ASP A 4 -20.58 -9.26 -3.92
N GLY A 5 -20.64 -8.08 -3.29
CA GLY A 5 -21.79 -7.18 -3.28
C GLY A 5 -22.93 -7.60 -2.34
N LYS A 6 -22.74 -8.66 -1.54
CA LYS A 6 -23.74 -9.15 -0.60
C LYS A 6 -23.47 -8.69 0.83
N THR A 7 -24.49 -8.67 1.65
CA THR A 7 -24.36 -8.56 3.10
C THR A 7 -24.27 -9.97 3.69
N HIS A 8 -23.27 -10.20 4.51
CA HIS A 8 -23.07 -11.47 5.22
C HIS A 8 -23.41 -11.33 6.69
N SER A 9 -23.90 -12.42 7.26
CA SER A 9 -24.23 -12.55 8.67
C SER A 9 -23.73 -13.88 9.23
N LEU A 10 -23.66 -14.02 10.55
CA LEU A 10 -23.30 -15.29 11.19
C LEU A 10 -24.25 -16.43 10.80
N ALA A 11 -25.51 -16.12 10.48
CA ALA A 11 -26.50 -17.12 10.07
C ALA A 11 -26.13 -17.83 8.75
N ASP A 12 -25.39 -17.16 7.86
CA ASP A 12 -24.96 -17.75 6.60
C ASP A 12 -23.96 -18.89 6.79
N TYR A 13 -23.28 -18.92 7.92
CA TYR A 13 -22.27 -19.93 8.28
C TYR A 13 -22.75 -20.95 9.31
N LYS A 14 -24.06 -20.96 9.65
CA LYS A 14 -24.62 -21.78 10.72
C LYS A 14 -24.42 -23.28 10.54
N SER A 15 -24.34 -23.76 9.28
CA SER A 15 -24.18 -25.18 8.93
C SER A 15 -22.74 -25.69 9.10
N ALA A 16 -21.76 -24.79 9.19
CA ALA A 16 -20.36 -25.21 9.34
C ALA A 16 -20.04 -25.53 10.80
N PRO A 17 -19.54 -26.74 11.11
CA PRO A 17 -19.11 -27.12 12.47
C PRO A 17 -18.02 -26.20 13.06
N VAL A 18 -17.16 -25.64 12.22
CA VAL A 18 -16.11 -24.70 12.65
C VAL A 18 -16.21 -23.43 11.82
N LEU A 19 -16.14 -22.29 12.48
CA LEU A 19 -16.08 -20.98 11.83
C LEU A 19 -14.74 -20.30 12.16
N VAL A 20 -14.03 -19.90 11.11
CA VAL A 20 -12.78 -19.13 11.22
C VAL A 20 -13.03 -17.71 10.71
N ILE A 21 -12.81 -16.73 11.56
CA ILE A 21 -12.85 -15.31 11.19
C ILE A 21 -11.44 -14.76 11.27
N THR A 22 -10.97 -14.13 10.18
CA THR A 22 -9.64 -13.49 10.14
C THR A 22 -9.79 -12.01 9.84
N PHE A 23 -9.37 -11.16 10.77
CA PHE A 23 -9.24 -9.73 10.49
C PHE A 23 -7.96 -9.49 9.71
N THR A 24 -8.09 -8.89 8.53
CA THR A 24 -6.98 -8.63 7.60
C THR A 24 -7.21 -7.31 6.86
N CYS A 25 -6.23 -6.82 6.09
CA CYS A 25 -6.36 -5.58 5.35
C CYS A 25 -5.38 -5.51 4.18
N ASN A 26 -5.56 -4.55 3.29
CA ASN A 26 -4.75 -4.42 2.08
C ASN A 26 -3.40 -3.76 2.35
N HIS A 27 -3.37 -2.68 3.16
CA HIS A 27 -2.17 -1.85 3.33
C HIS A 27 -1.08 -2.50 4.18
N CYS A 28 -1.45 -3.39 5.11
CA CYS A 28 -0.51 -3.98 6.05
C CYS A 28 0.43 -5.00 5.37
N PRO A 29 1.74 -4.76 5.30
CA PRO A 29 2.68 -5.69 4.68
C PRO A 29 2.71 -7.05 5.39
N THR A 30 2.51 -7.09 6.71
CA THR A 30 2.37 -8.36 7.43
C THR A 30 1.13 -9.13 6.97
N ALA A 31 -0.03 -8.47 6.81
CA ALA A 31 -1.23 -9.14 6.31
C ALA A 31 -1.01 -9.70 4.89
N GLN A 32 -0.30 -8.95 4.04
CA GLN A 32 0.06 -9.39 2.68
C GLN A 32 0.90 -10.67 2.68
N LEU A 33 1.84 -10.81 3.61
CA LEU A 33 2.66 -12.04 3.75
C LEU A 33 1.82 -13.29 4.09
N TYR A 34 0.65 -13.11 4.67
CA TYR A 34 -0.22 -14.21 5.07
C TYR A 34 -1.30 -14.56 4.04
N GLU A 35 -1.49 -13.80 2.96
CA GLU A 35 -2.54 -14.05 1.97
C GLU A 35 -2.46 -15.44 1.33
N SER A 36 -1.26 -15.87 0.92
CA SER A 36 -1.04 -17.22 0.36
C SER A 36 -1.38 -18.30 1.38
N ARG A 37 -0.98 -18.12 2.63
CA ARG A 37 -1.22 -19.07 3.72
C ARG A 37 -2.70 -19.13 4.09
N MET A 38 -3.42 -18.01 4.07
CA MET A 38 -4.88 -18.00 4.25
C MET A 38 -5.59 -18.75 3.14
N LYS A 39 -5.21 -18.52 1.87
CA LYS A 39 -5.76 -19.27 0.72
C LYS A 39 -5.51 -20.76 0.84
N GLN A 40 -4.29 -21.14 1.20
CA GLN A 40 -3.94 -22.55 1.40
C GLN A 40 -4.74 -23.17 2.55
N LEU A 41 -4.92 -22.43 3.66
CA LEU A 41 -5.72 -22.91 4.79
C LEU A 41 -7.17 -23.18 4.37
N VAL A 42 -7.77 -22.30 3.57
CA VAL A 42 -9.12 -22.50 3.01
C VAL A 42 -9.19 -23.77 2.15
N GLU A 43 -8.21 -23.98 1.27
CA GLU A 43 -8.16 -25.19 0.41
C GLU A 43 -8.01 -26.47 1.25
N ASP A 44 -7.13 -26.48 2.23
CA ASP A 44 -6.84 -27.64 3.07
C ASP A 44 -8.06 -28.14 3.87
N TYR A 45 -8.97 -27.21 4.20
CA TYR A 45 -10.20 -27.52 4.93
C TYR A 45 -11.46 -27.50 4.04
N ARG A 46 -11.31 -27.36 2.73
CA ARG A 46 -12.43 -27.44 1.79
C ARG A 46 -13.18 -28.77 1.95
N GLY A 47 -14.49 -28.69 2.14
CA GLY A 47 -15.34 -29.89 2.34
C GLY A 47 -15.22 -30.56 3.71
N LYS A 48 -14.44 -30.01 4.65
CA LYS A 48 -14.25 -30.57 6.01
C LYS A 48 -15.12 -29.88 7.08
N GLY A 49 -16.15 -29.15 6.67
CA GLY A 49 -17.05 -28.50 7.62
C GLY A 49 -16.49 -27.21 8.26
N VAL A 50 -15.52 -26.56 7.64
CA VAL A 50 -14.95 -25.30 8.11
C VAL A 50 -15.38 -24.17 7.19
N ALA A 51 -15.98 -23.15 7.75
CA ALA A 51 -16.24 -21.87 7.08
C ALA A 51 -15.14 -20.87 7.40
N PHE A 52 -14.68 -20.14 6.39
CA PHE A 52 -13.70 -19.07 6.51
C PHE A 52 -14.31 -17.74 6.09
N VAL A 53 -14.04 -16.69 6.86
CA VAL A 53 -14.43 -15.31 6.55
C VAL A 53 -13.27 -14.39 6.87
N ALA A 54 -12.87 -13.56 5.92
CA ALA A 54 -11.94 -12.47 6.16
C ALA A 54 -12.72 -11.16 6.35
N ILE A 55 -12.29 -10.30 7.27
CA ILE A 55 -12.91 -9.00 7.56
C ILE A 55 -11.85 -7.91 7.53
N ALA A 56 -12.07 -6.85 6.75
CA ALA A 56 -11.26 -5.64 6.79
C ALA A 56 -11.82 -4.68 7.85
N PRO A 57 -11.08 -4.45 8.94
CA PRO A 57 -11.56 -3.66 10.08
C PRO A 57 -11.28 -2.16 9.94
N ASN A 58 -10.45 -1.76 8.98
CA ASN A 58 -9.86 -0.44 8.93
C ASN A 58 -10.79 0.59 8.28
N ASP A 59 -10.87 1.77 8.90
CA ASP A 59 -11.35 2.96 8.22
C ASP A 59 -10.25 3.47 7.27
N PRO A 60 -10.47 3.49 5.95
CA PRO A 60 -9.47 3.94 4.98
C PRO A 60 -9.06 5.40 5.18
N ASN A 61 -9.94 6.22 5.79
CA ASN A 61 -9.64 7.60 6.12
C ASN A 61 -8.76 7.76 7.36
N SER A 62 -8.53 6.70 8.11
CA SER A 62 -7.62 6.68 9.27
C SER A 62 -6.25 6.08 8.95
N VAL A 63 -6.03 5.61 7.71
CA VAL A 63 -4.72 5.16 7.22
C VAL A 63 -3.89 6.38 6.85
N ARG A 64 -2.70 6.52 7.40
CA ARG A 64 -1.77 7.59 7.04
C ARG A 64 -1.06 7.27 5.73
N LEU A 65 -0.64 8.31 4.99
CA LEU A 65 0.07 8.12 3.72
C LEU A 65 1.38 7.35 3.89
N ASP A 66 2.11 7.56 4.96
CA ASP A 66 3.36 6.87 5.24
C ASP A 66 3.19 5.37 5.59
N GLU A 67 1.99 4.96 5.94
CA GLU A 67 1.63 3.55 6.16
C GLU A 67 1.27 2.82 4.86
N MET A 68 1.04 3.58 3.78
CA MET A 68 0.74 3.07 2.44
C MET A 68 1.98 2.69 1.62
N GLY A 69 3.18 2.81 2.17
CA GLY A 69 4.43 2.58 1.44
C GLY A 69 4.66 1.15 0.90
N TYR A 70 3.79 0.20 1.21
CA TYR A 70 3.88 -1.21 0.81
C TYR A 70 2.69 -1.67 -0.03
N THR A 71 1.84 -0.76 -0.46
CA THR A 71 0.63 -1.06 -1.21
C THR A 71 0.36 0.00 -2.28
N ASP A 72 -0.31 -0.40 -3.33
CA ASP A 72 -0.91 0.46 -4.33
C ASP A 72 -2.42 0.69 -4.06
N LEU A 73 -2.99 -0.03 -3.09
CA LEU A 73 -4.40 -0.07 -2.75
C LEU A 73 -4.62 0.30 -1.27
N ASN A 74 -5.64 1.10 -1.00
CA ASN A 74 -6.09 1.41 0.35
C ASN A 74 -7.01 0.27 0.88
N ASP A 75 -7.60 0.46 2.04
CA ASP A 75 -8.47 -0.51 2.71
C ASP A 75 -9.97 -0.30 2.43
N GLY A 76 -10.33 0.53 1.46
CA GLY A 76 -11.72 0.74 1.03
C GLY A 76 -12.29 -0.47 0.27
N LEU A 77 -13.62 -0.57 0.22
CA LEU A 77 -14.30 -1.74 -0.38
C LEU A 77 -13.91 -1.97 -1.85
N ASP A 78 -13.73 -0.93 -2.65
CA ASP A 78 -13.36 -1.08 -4.06
C ASP A 78 -11.91 -1.51 -4.24
N ASP A 79 -11.02 -1.02 -3.39
CA ASP A 79 -9.63 -1.48 -3.32
C ASP A 79 -9.55 -2.96 -2.86
N MET A 80 -10.41 -3.38 -1.93
CA MET A 80 -10.53 -4.78 -1.51
C MET A 80 -10.97 -5.68 -2.67
N LYS A 81 -11.96 -5.25 -3.48
CA LYS A 81 -12.38 -5.99 -4.69
C LYS A 81 -11.23 -6.15 -5.67
N THR A 82 -10.51 -5.05 -5.93
CA THR A 82 -9.35 -5.03 -6.83
C THR A 82 -8.26 -5.98 -6.33
N ARG A 83 -7.93 -5.93 -5.04
CA ARG A 83 -6.93 -6.81 -4.44
C ARG A 83 -7.35 -8.27 -4.49
N ALA A 84 -8.56 -8.58 -4.07
CA ALA A 84 -9.09 -9.95 -4.06
C ALA A 84 -9.10 -10.58 -5.46
N ALA A 85 -9.50 -9.82 -6.48
CA ALA A 85 -9.45 -10.27 -7.87
C ALA A 85 -8.00 -10.54 -8.33
N ARG A 86 -7.07 -9.60 -8.07
CA ARG A 86 -5.66 -9.69 -8.44
C ARG A 86 -4.97 -10.90 -7.80
N HIS A 87 -5.22 -11.11 -6.51
CA HIS A 87 -4.58 -12.19 -5.72
C HIS A 87 -5.41 -13.47 -5.67
N ARG A 88 -6.56 -13.52 -6.39
CA ARG A 88 -7.45 -14.69 -6.48
C ARG A 88 -7.83 -15.21 -5.10
N PHE A 89 -8.43 -14.36 -4.26
CA PHE A 89 -8.91 -14.79 -2.95
C PHE A 89 -10.03 -15.81 -3.10
N ASN A 90 -9.95 -16.89 -2.33
CA ASN A 90 -10.87 -18.02 -2.36
C ASN A 90 -11.75 -18.10 -1.11
N PHE A 91 -11.95 -16.98 -0.44
CA PHE A 91 -12.75 -16.81 0.78
C PHE A 91 -13.58 -15.54 0.71
N PRO A 92 -14.72 -15.45 1.42
CA PRO A 92 -15.46 -14.20 1.60
C PRO A 92 -14.59 -13.15 2.27
N TYR A 93 -14.54 -11.95 1.67
CA TYR A 93 -13.80 -10.81 2.22
C TYR A 93 -14.78 -9.66 2.45
N LEU A 94 -15.01 -9.33 3.72
CA LEU A 94 -16.03 -8.41 4.18
C LEU A 94 -15.40 -7.09 4.65
N TYR A 95 -16.11 -6.00 4.42
CA TYR A 95 -15.71 -4.66 4.81
C TYR A 95 -16.49 -4.18 6.02
N ASP A 96 -15.80 -3.80 7.09
CA ASP A 96 -16.38 -3.24 8.32
C ASP A 96 -15.87 -1.82 8.63
N GLY A 97 -15.05 -1.24 7.74
CA GLY A 97 -14.38 0.03 7.98
C GLY A 97 -15.31 1.23 8.19
N ASP A 98 -16.53 1.21 7.61
CA ASP A 98 -17.48 2.31 7.76
C ASP A 98 -18.07 2.41 9.17
N THR A 99 -18.43 1.30 9.77
CA THR A 99 -19.06 1.26 11.10
C THR A 99 -18.12 0.77 12.19
N GLN A 100 -17.22 -0.14 11.84
CA GLN A 100 -16.33 -0.88 12.73
C GLN A 100 -17.07 -1.60 13.87
N SER A 101 -18.35 -1.89 13.66
CA SER A 101 -19.21 -2.49 14.67
C SER A 101 -18.82 -3.93 14.96
N VAL A 102 -18.53 -4.72 13.92
CA VAL A 102 -18.06 -6.09 14.05
C VAL A 102 -16.66 -6.10 14.66
N SER A 103 -15.76 -5.27 14.15
CA SER A 103 -14.39 -5.16 14.66
C SER A 103 -14.36 -4.74 16.13
N THR A 104 -15.23 -3.82 16.54
CA THR A 104 -15.38 -3.42 17.96
C THR A 104 -15.84 -4.58 18.83
N ALA A 105 -16.80 -5.38 18.36
CA ALA A 105 -17.33 -6.51 19.11
C ALA A 105 -16.32 -7.65 19.30
N TYR A 106 -15.50 -7.92 18.28
CA TYR A 106 -14.47 -8.98 18.33
C TYR A 106 -13.16 -8.53 18.97
N GLY A 107 -12.82 -7.25 18.90
CA GLY A 107 -11.61 -6.68 19.49
C GLY A 107 -10.29 -7.16 18.86
N PRO A 108 -10.12 -7.20 17.51
CA PRO A 108 -8.86 -7.56 16.91
C PRO A 108 -7.76 -6.57 17.33
N LYS A 109 -6.57 -7.06 17.63
CA LYS A 109 -5.44 -6.23 18.08
C LYS A 109 -4.56 -5.76 16.90
N ALA A 110 -4.53 -6.53 15.82
CA ALA A 110 -3.70 -6.27 14.63
C ALA A 110 -4.34 -6.93 13.41
N THR A 111 -3.74 -6.72 12.24
CA THR A 111 -4.00 -7.49 11.02
C THR A 111 -2.73 -8.21 10.58
N PRO A 112 -2.73 -9.56 10.41
CA PRO A 112 -3.88 -10.47 10.60
C PRO A 112 -4.12 -10.84 12.07
N HIS A 113 -5.41 -11.12 12.46
CA HIS A 113 -5.80 -11.69 13.73
C HIS A 113 -6.94 -12.70 13.51
N VAL A 114 -6.77 -13.92 13.97
CA VAL A 114 -7.69 -15.04 13.75
C VAL A 114 -8.51 -15.34 15.00
N PHE A 115 -9.77 -15.69 14.77
CA PHE A 115 -10.71 -16.19 15.77
C PHE A 115 -11.31 -17.50 15.25
N VAL A 116 -11.26 -18.56 16.04
CA VAL A 116 -11.84 -19.89 15.70
C VAL A 116 -12.97 -20.19 16.67
N PHE A 117 -14.11 -20.55 16.09
CA PHE A 117 -15.34 -20.88 16.83
C PHE A 117 -15.74 -22.35 16.56
N ASP A 118 -16.18 -23.04 17.60
CA ASP A 118 -16.71 -24.40 17.51
C ASP A 118 -18.16 -24.42 16.97
N SER A 119 -18.76 -25.60 16.91
CA SER A 119 -20.13 -25.81 16.42
C SER A 119 -21.20 -25.11 17.26
N ALA A 120 -20.95 -24.85 18.52
CA ALA A 120 -21.80 -24.05 19.41
C ALA A 120 -21.50 -22.54 19.33
N ARG A 121 -20.64 -22.12 18.41
CA ARG A 121 -20.17 -20.71 18.27
C ARG A 121 -19.47 -20.17 19.51
N ARG A 122 -18.85 -21.01 20.30
CA ARG A 122 -17.97 -20.60 21.38
C ARG A 122 -16.60 -20.33 20.80
N LEU A 123 -15.98 -19.22 21.21
CA LEU A 123 -14.60 -18.90 20.85
C LEU A 123 -13.67 -19.92 21.50
N VAL A 124 -12.95 -20.71 20.70
CA VAL A 124 -11.99 -21.72 21.17
C VAL A 124 -10.54 -21.31 20.95
N PHE A 125 -10.29 -20.39 20.01
CA PHE A 125 -8.94 -19.86 19.76
C PHE A 125 -9.00 -18.42 19.28
N GLN A 126 -8.04 -17.61 19.72
CA GLN A 126 -7.74 -16.31 19.12
C GLN A 126 -6.21 -16.08 19.04
N GLY A 127 -5.73 -15.56 17.93
CA GLY A 127 -4.30 -15.32 17.79
C GLY A 127 -3.79 -15.21 16.36
N ARG A 128 -2.56 -15.60 16.18
CA ARG A 128 -1.86 -15.57 14.90
C ARG A 128 -2.16 -16.81 14.04
N ILE A 129 -1.93 -16.70 12.73
CA ILE A 129 -2.09 -17.82 11.79
C ILE A 129 -1.05 -18.90 12.08
N ASP A 130 0.20 -18.49 12.25
CA ASP A 130 1.33 -19.34 12.61
C ASP A 130 2.40 -18.52 13.37
N ASN A 131 3.46 -19.17 13.84
CA ASN A 131 4.45 -18.57 14.74
C ASN A 131 5.54 -17.75 14.06
N SER A 132 5.48 -17.54 12.73
CA SER A 132 6.47 -16.71 12.02
C SER A 132 5.88 -15.97 10.83
N GLN A 133 6.21 -14.69 10.68
CA GLN A 133 5.89 -13.92 9.48
C GLN A 133 6.61 -14.48 8.24
N ARG A 134 7.84 -15.00 8.39
CA ARG A 134 8.60 -15.67 7.34
C ARG A 134 8.19 -17.14 7.27
N GLU A 135 7.56 -17.56 6.18
CA GLU A 135 7.00 -18.91 6.03
C GLU A 135 8.04 -20.02 6.21
N SER A 136 9.29 -19.81 5.73
CA SER A 136 10.39 -20.77 5.88
C SER A 136 10.83 -21.01 7.33
N LEU A 137 10.47 -20.11 8.25
CA LEU A 137 10.78 -20.20 9.68
C LEU A 137 9.61 -20.68 10.53
N VAL A 138 8.47 -21.02 9.91
CA VAL A 138 7.29 -21.51 10.63
C VAL A 138 7.59 -22.88 11.25
N LYS A 139 7.47 -22.96 12.58
CA LYS A 139 7.59 -24.20 13.34
C LYS A 139 6.24 -24.69 13.86
N THR A 140 5.29 -23.79 14.06
CA THR A 140 3.97 -24.12 14.60
C THR A 140 2.90 -23.36 13.82
N ARG A 141 1.83 -24.06 13.44
CA ARG A 141 0.66 -23.49 12.75
C ARG A 141 -0.54 -23.49 13.69
N GLU A 142 -0.58 -22.51 14.59
CA GLU A 142 -1.49 -22.47 15.75
C GLU A 142 -2.96 -22.44 15.30
N THR A 143 -3.31 -21.65 14.27
CA THR A 143 -4.68 -21.64 13.73
C THR A 143 -5.08 -23.00 13.19
N ARG A 144 -4.21 -23.73 12.51
CA ARG A 144 -4.47 -25.09 12.00
C ARG A 144 -4.73 -26.05 13.16
N LEU A 145 -3.87 -26.05 14.17
CA LEU A 145 -4.04 -26.88 15.36
C LEU A 145 -5.37 -26.61 16.08
N ALA A 146 -5.77 -25.35 16.14
CA ALA A 146 -7.05 -24.95 16.75
C ALA A 146 -8.26 -25.43 15.93
N ILE A 147 -8.20 -25.36 14.59
CA ILE A 147 -9.26 -25.87 13.71
C ILE A 147 -9.37 -27.39 13.86
N ASP A 148 -8.25 -28.12 13.84
CA ASP A 148 -8.22 -29.57 13.96
C ASP A 148 -8.79 -30.03 15.32
N ALA A 149 -8.45 -29.32 16.40
CA ALA A 149 -9.01 -29.57 17.73
C ALA A 149 -10.53 -29.34 17.74
N ALA A 150 -11.00 -28.21 17.19
CA ALA A 150 -12.43 -27.86 17.13
C ALA A 150 -13.24 -28.89 16.29
N LEU A 151 -12.72 -29.34 15.15
CA LEU A 151 -13.33 -30.38 14.33
C LEU A 151 -13.45 -31.72 15.09
N ALA A 152 -12.45 -32.02 15.92
CA ALA A 152 -12.45 -33.22 16.77
C ALA A 152 -13.27 -33.06 18.08
N GLY A 153 -13.98 -31.95 18.25
CA GLY A 153 -14.75 -31.66 19.46
C GLY A 153 -13.91 -31.45 20.70
N ARG A 154 -12.62 -31.11 20.57
CA ARG A 154 -11.68 -30.90 21.67
C ARG A 154 -11.30 -29.40 21.79
N ALA A 155 -10.92 -28.98 22.97
CA ALA A 155 -10.28 -27.68 23.15
C ALA A 155 -8.86 -27.71 22.53
N PRO A 156 -8.42 -26.62 21.89
CA PRO A 156 -7.03 -26.51 21.47
C PRO A 156 -6.11 -26.42 22.71
N GLU A 157 -4.91 -26.98 22.59
CA GLU A 157 -3.90 -26.95 23.63
C GLU A 157 -3.49 -25.52 24.00
N VAL A 158 -3.39 -24.65 22.97
CA VAL A 158 -3.08 -23.22 23.13
C VAL A 158 -4.29 -22.41 22.62
N PRO A 159 -5.17 -21.90 23.52
CA PRO A 159 -6.36 -21.17 23.12
C PRO A 159 -6.10 -19.73 22.71
N THR A 160 -4.95 -19.17 23.05
CA THR A 160 -4.63 -17.77 22.74
C THR A 160 -3.14 -17.60 22.45
N THR A 161 -2.81 -16.83 21.40
CA THR A 161 -1.43 -16.44 21.12
C THR A 161 -1.31 -14.92 20.91
N GLY A 162 -0.09 -14.39 20.96
CA GLY A 162 0.19 -13.05 20.45
C GLY A 162 -0.02 -12.98 18.94
N VAL A 163 -0.18 -11.77 18.40
CA VAL A 163 -0.36 -11.51 16.97
C VAL A 163 0.78 -10.67 16.42
N PHE A 164 1.08 -10.86 15.15
CA PHE A 164 1.96 -10.00 14.36
C PHE A 164 1.12 -9.11 13.47
N GLY A 165 1.56 -7.88 13.21
CA GLY A 165 0.90 -7.07 12.21
C GLY A 165 0.74 -5.60 12.57
N CYS A 166 0.07 -4.87 11.68
CA CYS A 166 -0.23 -3.47 11.87
C CYS A 166 -1.45 -3.28 12.78
N SER A 167 -1.43 -2.24 13.59
CA SER A 167 -2.57 -1.88 14.44
C SER A 167 -3.80 -1.52 13.59
N ILE A 168 -4.99 -1.83 14.10
CA ILE A 168 -6.26 -1.46 13.47
C ILE A 168 -6.36 0.07 13.34
N LYS A 169 -6.83 0.51 12.17
CA LYS A 169 -7.07 1.93 11.87
C LYS A 169 -8.51 2.28 12.28
N TRP A 170 -8.65 2.57 13.57
CA TRP A 170 -9.93 2.99 14.13
C TRP A 170 -10.30 4.40 13.71
N LYS A 171 -11.57 4.68 13.40
CA LYS A 171 -12.08 6.04 13.14
C LYS A 171 -11.71 7.03 14.25
N SER A 172 -11.68 6.58 15.49
CA SER A 172 -11.25 7.41 16.63
C SER A 172 -9.80 7.90 16.54
N LYS A 173 -8.99 7.32 15.64
CA LYS A 173 -7.58 7.70 15.40
C LYS A 173 -7.38 8.56 14.15
N ALA A 174 -8.45 9.01 13.49
CA ALA A 174 -8.36 9.89 12.32
C ALA A 174 -7.54 11.16 12.59
N SER A 175 -7.57 11.67 13.82
CA SER A 175 -6.72 12.81 14.25
C SER A 175 -5.21 12.59 14.06
N SER A 176 -4.74 11.34 14.07
CA SER A 176 -3.32 11.02 13.78
C SER A 176 -2.97 11.27 12.31
N ARG A 177 -3.88 10.93 11.38
CA ARG A 177 -3.74 11.25 9.96
C ARG A 177 -3.80 12.75 9.73
N ASP A 178 -4.74 13.45 10.39
CA ASP A 178 -4.88 14.89 10.26
C ASP A 178 -3.63 15.63 10.76
N ALA A 179 -3.04 15.18 11.87
CA ALA A 179 -1.81 15.73 12.42
C ALA A 179 -0.60 15.49 11.47
N GLU A 180 -0.54 14.32 10.81
CA GLU A 180 0.46 14.06 9.79
C GLU A 180 0.24 14.96 8.57
N MET A 181 -0.99 15.05 8.08
CA MET A 181 -1.32 15.90 6.93
C MET A 181 -0.96 17.36 7.21
N LYS A 182 -1.27 17.87 8.41
CA LYS A 182 -0.87 19.22 8.80
C LYS A 182 0.65 19.44 8.74
N ARG A 183 1.45 18.45 9.16
CA ARG A 183 2.92 18.52 9.04
C ARG A 183 3.37 18.51 7.59
N ILE A 184 2.80 17.67 6.76
CA ILE A 184 3.09 17.58 5.31
C ILE A 184 2.78 18.91 4.62
N LEU A 185 1.63 19.52 4.91
CA LEU A 185 1.22 20.80 4.32
C LEU A 185 2.08 21.99 4.78
N ALA A 186 2.81 21.84 5.87
CA ALA A 186 3.74 22.86 6.38
C ALA A 186 5.18 22.67 5.84
N GLU A 187 5.45 21.62 5.07
CA GLU A 187 6.77 21.40 4.46
C GLU A 187 7.09 22.52 3.45
N PRO A 188 8.35 22.99 3.39
CA PRO A 188 8.73 24.07 2.48
C PRO A 188 8.59 23.64 1.02
N VAL A 189 8.16 24.58 0.19
CA VAL A 189 8.07 24.43 -1.26
C VAL A 189 9.10 25.35 -1.90
N ALA A 190 9.94 24.81 -2.77
CA ALA A 190 10.94 25.56 -3.50
C ALA A 190 11.06 25.03 -4.92
N VAL A 191 11.62 25.83 -5.84
CA VAL A 191 11.98 25.43 -7.18
C VAL A 191 13.38 25.91 -7.53
N GLU A 192 14.19 25.05 -8.14
CA GLU A 192 15.55 25.31 -8.55
C GLU A 192 15.65 25.32 -10.09
N PRO A 193 16.52 26.14 -10.69
CA PRO A 193 16.79 26.05 -12.13
C PRO A 193 17.55 24.78 -12.44
N VAL A 194 17.26 24.14 -13.59
CA VAL A 194 17.98 22.97 -14.07
C VAL A 194 18.49 23.17 -15.49
N THR A 195 19.78 22.91 -15.68
CA THR A 195 20.47 22.93 -16.98
C THR A 195 20.45 21.56 -17.64
N ALA A 196 20.87 21.46 -18.91
CA ALA A 196 21.07 20.21 -19.61
C ALA A 196 22.00 19.24 -18.86
N GLY A 197 23.07 19.75 -18.24
CA GLY A 197 23.97 18.96 -17.40
C GLY A 197 23.27 18.39 -16.17
N GLY A 198 22.44 19.21 -15.51
CA GLY A 198 21.63 18.79 -14.38
C GLY A 198 20.59 17.71 -14.75
N LEU A 199 19.98 17.83 -15.93
CA LEU A 199 19.03 16.81 -16.45
C LEU A 199 19.72 15.49 -16.78
N LYS A 200 20.94 15.52 -17.36
CA LYS A 200 21.75 14.31 -17.57
C LYS A 200 22.10 13.63 -16.24
N ALA A 201 22.48 14.41 -15.23
CA ALA A 201 22.76 13.88 -13.90
C ALA A 201 21.50 13.28 -13.24
N LEU A 202 20.35 13.95 -13.38
CA LEU A 202 19.07 13.44 -12.92
C LEU A 202 18.72 12.11 -13.59
N ARG A 203 18.92 12.02 -14.91
CA ARG A 203 18.67 10.82 -15.70
C ARG A 203 19.57 9.64 -15.31
N ALA A 204 20.80 9.92 -14.91
CA ALA A 204 21.75 8.89 -14.45
C ALA A 204 21.38 8.32 -13.09
N ASN A 205 20.53 8.98 -12.34
CA ASN A 205 20.05 8.58 -11.02
C ASN A 205 21.15 8.08 -10.06
N PRO A 206 22.06 8.92 -9.59
CA PRO A 206 23.14 8.51 -8.70
C PRO A 206 22.68 8.34 -7.24
N THR A 207 21.38 8.40 -6.96
CA THR A 207 20.85 8.46 -5.60
C THR A 207 20.82 7.11 -4.87
N GLY A 208 20.93 6.00 -5.61
CA GLY A 208 20.72 4.66 -5.06
C GLY A 208 19.26 4.31 -4.76
N LYS A 209 18.33 5.23 -5.03
CA LYS A 209 16.89 5.06 -4.82
C LYS A 209 16.18 4.90 -6.16
N LEU A 210 14.97 4.34 -6.12
CA LEU A 210 14.04 4.40 -7.23
C LEU A 210 13.55 5.84 -7.38
N LEU A 211 13.73 6.45 -8.56
CA LEU A 211 13.46 7.85 -8.79
C LEU A 211 12.32 8.05 -9.79
N LEU A 212 11.26 8.71 -9.34
CA LEU A 212 10.17 9.19 -10.20
C LEU A 212 10.50 10.59 -10.68
N VAL A 213 10.51 10.81 -11.99
CA VAL A 213 10.65 12.14 -12.59
C VAL A 213 9.40 12.44 -13.41
N ASN A 214 8.73 13.54 -13.08
CA ASN A 214 7.55 14.02 -13.79
C ASN A 214 7.83 15.40 -14.39
N PHE A 215 7.65 15.52 -15.70
CA PHE A 215 7.75 16.78 -16.44
C PHE A 215 6.36 17.36 -16.66
N TRP A 216 6.20 18.64 -16.37
CA TRP A 216 4.93 19.34 -16.38
C TRP A 216 5.07 20.82 -16.75
N ALA A 217 3.95 21.51 -16.99
CA ALA A 217 3.93 22.96 -17.14
C ALA A 217 2.65 23.58 -16.57
N THR A 218 2.70 24.87 -16.29
CA THR A 218 1.56 25.62 -15.72
C THR A 218 0.37 25.72 -16.68
N TRP A 219 0.62 25.67 -17.98
CA TRP A 219 -0.40 25.68 -19.04
C TRP A 219 -0.91 24.30 -19.44
N CYS A 220 -0.36 23.25 -18.88
CA CYS A 220 -0.71 21.87 -19.21
C CYS A 220 -1.86 21.36 -18.31
N GLY A 221 -3.07 21.37 -18.84
CA GLY A 221 -4.28 20.91 -18.10
C GLY A 221 -4.15 19.51 -17.53
N PRO A 222 -3.84 18.48 -18.33
CA PRO A 222 -3.65 17.11 -17.83
C PRO A 222 -2.58 17.01 -16.73
N CYS A 223 -1.48 17.77 -16.86
CA CYS A 223 -0.44 17.79 -15.83
C CYS A 223 -0.98 18.26 -14.47
N LEU A 224 -1.80 19.33 -14.49
CA LEU A 224 -2.38 19.88 -13.26
C LEU A 224 -3.42 18.94 -12.64
N THR A 225 -4.10 18.14 -13.46
CA THR A 225 -5.07 17.14 -13.00
C THR A 225 -4.37 16.02 -12.20
N GLU A 226 -3.25 15.49 -12.70
CA GLU A 226 -2.54 14.38 -12.04
C GLU A 226 -1.60 14.84 -10.90
N PHE A 227 -1.26 16.13 -10.82
CA PHE A 227 -0.19 16.63 -9.95
C PHE A 227 -0.41 16.35 -8.46
N ALA A 228 -1.65 16.54 -7.98
CA ALA A 228 -2.01 16.23 -6.59
C ALA A 228 -1.79 14.75 -6.25
N SER A 229 -2.18 13.88 -7.17
CA SER A 229 -2.07 12.42 -7.00
C SER A 229 -0.61 11.93 -7.08
N LEU A 230 0.22 12.60 -7.86
CA LEU A 230 1.68 12.34 -7.88
C LEU A 230 2.34 12.77 -6.56
N GLN A 231 1.94 13.93 -5.99
CA GLN A 231 2.41 14.35 -4.67
C GLN A 231 1.96 13.37 -3.57
N GLU A 232 0.73 12.85 -3.64
CA GLU A 232 0.27 11.80 -2.75
C GLU A 232 1.12 10.53 -2.89
N THR A 233 1.38 10.09 -4.12
CA THR A 233 2.24 8.93 -4.41
C THR A 233 3.64 9.10 -3.84
N PHE A 234 4.24 10.29 -3.98
CA PHE A 234 5.51 10.58 -3.32
C PHE A 234 5.43 10.42 -1.80
N ARG A 235 4.39 10.97 -1.17
CA ARG A 235 4.19 10.88 0.29
C ARG A 235 3.97 9.46 0.79
N MET A 236 3.37 8.59 -0.02
CA MET A 236 3.20 7.16 0.29
C MET A 236 4.55 6.45 0.37
N TYR A 237 5.46 6.71 -0.57
CA TYR A 237 6.67 5.89 -0.72
C TYR A 237 7.95 6.57 -0.22
N ARG A 238 7.96 7.87 0.10
CA ARG A 238 9.16 8.66 0.45
C ARG A 238 9.97 8.15 1.65
N ARG A 239 9.38 7.30 2.49
CA ARG A 239 10.08 6.65 3.61
C ARG A 239 10.76 5.35 3.23
N ARG A 240 10.62 4.92 1.99
CA ARG A 240 11.34 3.79 1.41
C ARG A 240 12.46 4.32 0.51
N ASP A 241 13.20 3.40 -0.13
CA ASP A 241 14.22 3.77 -1.11
C ASP A 241 13.60 4.32 -2.40
N PHE A 242 12.81 5.39 -2.24
CA PHE A 242 12.07 6.08 -3.28
C PHE A 242 12.25 7.59 -3.15
N ASP A 243 12.34 8.27 -4.28
CA ASP A 243 12.32 9.72 -4.34
C ASP A 243 11.54 10.20 -5.58
N MET A 244 11.15 11.48 -5.58
CA MET A 244 10.45 12.11 -6.69
C MET A 244 11.03 13.49 -6.98
N VAL A 245 11.20 13.79 -8.26
CA VAL A 245 11.55 15.12 -8.76
C VAL A 245 10.49 15.57 -9.76
N SER A 246 9.90 16.74 -9.53
CA SER A 246 9.07 17.41 -10.52
C SER A 246 9.92 18.39 -11.34
N VAL A 247 9.73 18.43 -12.65
CA VAL A 247 10.48 19.32 -13.54
C VAL A 247 9.50 20.13 -14.37
N SER A 248 9.43 21.43 -14.11
CA SER A 248 8.65 22.34 -14.94
C SER A 248 9.39 22.67 -16.22
N THR A 249 8.69 22.52 -17.36
CA THR A 249 9.19 22.93 -18.69
C THR A 249 8.84 24.38 -19.03
N ASN A 250 8.28 25.12 -18.09
CA ASN A 250 8.05 26.56 -18.22
C ASN A 250 9.37 27.32 -18.46
N LEU A 251 9.30 28.42 -19.19
CA LEU A 251 10.43 29.30 -19.42
C LEU A 251 10.96 29.90 -18.12
N PRO A 252 12.24 30.31 -18.06
CA PRO A 252 12.84 30.80 -16.81
C PRO A 252 12.13 32.02 -16.18
N ASP A 253 11.56 32.90 -16.97
CA ASP A 253 10.82 34.09 -16.56
C ASP A 253 9.41 33.79 -16.01
N GLU A 254 8.88 32.56 -16.24
CA GLU A 254 7.59 32.12 -15.73
C GLU A 254 7.64 31.53 -14.29
N ARG A 255 8.79 31.69 -13.60
CA ARG A 255 9.06 31.11 -12.28
C ARG A 255 7.97 31.40 -11.23
N GLU A 256 7.42 32.60 -11.24
CA GLU A 256 6.36 32.96 -10.30
C GLU A 256 5.08 32.13 -10.50
N GLY A 257 4.72 31.88 -11.77
CA GLY A 257 3.61 30.99 -12.12
C GLY A 257 3.83 29.56 -11.64
N VAL A 258 5.06 29.05 -11.85
CA VAL A 258 5.48 27.72 -11.38
C VAL A 258 5.36 27.63 -9.87
N MET A 259 5.88 28.60 -9.14
CA MET A 259 5.79 28.64 -7.66
C MET A 259 4.34 28.68 -7.15
N ARG A 260 3.45 29.43 -7.82
CA ARG A 260 2.01 29.44 -7.45
C ARG A 260 1.40 28.04 -7.53
N VAL A 261 1.69 27.29 -8.59
CA VAL A 261 1.19 25.93 -8.76
C VAL A 261 1.78 24.99 -7.71
N LEU A 262 3.11 25.00 -7.53
CA LEU A 262 3.79 24.16 -6.52
C LEU A 262 3.25 24.41 -5.11
N THR A 263 3.04 25.69 -4.75
CA THR A 263 2.48 26.08 -3.44
C THR A 263 1.02 25.60 -3.30
N LYS A 264 0.20 25.76 -4.35
CA LYS A 264 -1.19 25.29 -4.34
C LYS A 264 -1.31 23.81 -4.02
N TYR A 265 -0.39 22.99 -4.55
CA TYR A 265 -0.39 21.54 -4.33
C TYR A 265 0.51 21.09 -3.18
N HIS A 266 1.10 22.03 -2.43
CA HIS A 266 2.06 21.74 -1.36
C HIS A 266 3.16 20.76 -1.83
N ALA A 267 3.77 21.06 -2.98
CA ALA A 267 4.74 20.18 -3.62
C ALA A 267 6.08 20.22 -2.89
N SER A 268 6.21 19.43 -1.83
CA SER A 268 7.44 19.31 -1.02
C SER A 268 8.47 18.34 -1.62
N THR A 269 8.22 17.80 -2.80
CA THR A 269 9.24 17.13 -3.62
C THR A 269 10.35 18.09 -4.00
N ARG A 270 11.48 17.60 -4.47
CA ARG A 270 12.43 18.42 -5.18
C ARG A 270 11.81 18.90 -6.49
N ASN A 271 11.71 20.22 -6.67
CA ASN A 271 11.11 20.81 -7.86
C ASN A 271 12.14 21.58 -8.63
N LEU A 272 12.19 21.33 -9.93
CA LEU A 272 13.11 21.95 -10.88
C LEU A 272 12.33 22.70 -11.94
N GLN A 273 12.94 23.72 -12.53
CA GLN A 273 12.43 24.44 -13.71
C GLN A 273 13.54 24.59 -14.74
N PHE A 274 13.23 24.46 -16.00
CA PHE A 274 14.19 24.66 -17.09
C PHE A 274 14.87 26.01 -16.97
N ALA A 275 16.20 26.01 -17.05
CA ALA A 275 17.03 27.19 -16.91
C ALA A 275 17.33 27.91 -18.26
N SER A 276 16.76 27.42 -19.38
CA SER A 276 16.99 27.90 -20.74
C SER A 276 15.71 27.82 -21.56
N THR A 277 15.67 28.60 -22.63
CA THR A 277 14.59 28.55 -23.64
C THR A 277 14.79 27.44 -24.67
N GLU A 278 15.93 26.76 -24.64
CA GLU A 278 16.30 25.68 -25.56
C GLU A 278 15.60 24.36 -25.14
N ILE A 279 14.25 24.34 -25.21
CA ILE A 279 13.40 23.26 -24.69
C ILE A 279 13.81 21.91 -25.29
N ASP A 280 13.97 21.81 -26.62
CA ASP A 280 14.32 20.55 -27.31
C ASP A 280 15.67 20.01 -26.83
N ALA A 281 16.65 20.90 -26.62
CA ALA A 281 17.98 20.50 -26.13
C ALA A 281 17.91 19.99 -24.68
N LEU A 282 17.06 20.57 -23.83
CA LEU A 282 16.84 20.12 -22.46
C LEU A 282 16.13 18.78 -22.44
N GLN A 283 15.10 18.59 -23.25
CA GLN A 283 14.38 17.32 -23.40
C GLN A 283 15.31 16.20 -23.85
N ALA A 284 16.08 16.44 -24.94
CA ALA A 284 17.04 15.47 -25.48
C ALA A 284 18.17 15.15 -24.47
N ALA A 285 18.54 16.10 -23.61
CA ALA A 285 19.55 15.89 -22.59
C ALA A 285 19.06 14.94 -21.47
N PHE A 286 17.75 14.91 -21.22
CA PHE A 286 17.17 13.98 -20.26
C PHE A 286 16.88 12.62 -20.90
N ASP A 287 16.08 12.59 -21.97
CA ASP A 287 15.69 11.36 -22.64
C ASP A 287 15.50 11.59 -24.16
N PRO A 288 16.39 11.05 -25.01
CA PRO A 288 16.27 11.19 -26.48
C PRO A 288 14.98 10.55 -27.04
N GLU A 289 14.35 9.65 -26.31
CA GLU A 289 13.07 9.03 -26.69
C GLU A 289 11.85 9.87 -26.33
N TRP A 290 12.02 10.95 -25.58
CA TRP A 290 10.94 11.87 -25.25
C TRP A 290 10.56 12.71 -26.46
N LYS A 291 9.45 12.35 -27.11
CA LYS A 291 9.10 12.86 -28.45
C LYS A 291 8.26 14.12 -28.47
N ALA A 292 7.61 14.51 -27.44
CA ALA A 292 6.90 15.79 -27.39
C ALA A 292 6.06 15.99 -26.13
N GLY A 293 6.00 17.25 -25.72
CA GLY A 293 5.01 17.74 -24.78
C GLY A 293 5.04 17.15 -23.38
N VAL A 294 4.19 17.72 -22.57
CA VAL A 294 3.95 17.29 -21.19
C VAL A 294 2.48 16.90 -21.04
N PRO A 295 2.11 16.02 -20.08
CA PRO A 295 3.00 15.41 -19.08
C PRO A 295 3.89 14.32 -19.66
N TYR A 296 5.07 14.18 -19.07
CA TYR A 296 5.97 13.08 -19.35
C TYR A 296 6.52 12.54 -18.02
N THR A 297 6.32 11.25 -17.78
CA THR A 297 6.65 10.63 -16.49
C THR A 297 7.51 9.41 -16.69
N VAL A 298 8.62 9.32 -15.96
CA VAL A 298 9.52 8.17 -15.97
C VAL A 298 9.86 7.72 -14.57
N LEU A 299 10.07 6.41 -14.42
CA LEU A 299 10.60 5.79 -13.22
C LEU A 299 11.98 5.22 -13.53
N ILE A 300 12.99 5.64 -12.79
CA ILE A 300 14.39 5.32 -13.01
C ILE A 300 14.90 4.48 -11.85
N ALA A 301 15.36 3.27 -12.15
CA ALA A 301 15.99 2.39 -11.18
C ALA A 301 17.34 2.96 -10.70
N PRO A 302 17.89 2.49 -9.55
CA PRO A 302 19.18 2.96 -9.01
C PRO A 302 20.38 2.83 -9.96
N ASP A 303 20.29 1.94 -10.93
CA ASP A 303 21.30 1.73 -11.99
C ASP A 303 21.14 2.67 -13.20
N GLY A 304 20.21 3.62 -13.14
CA GLY A 304 19.88 4.55 -14.21
C GLY A 304 18.97 3.97 -15.31
N LYS A 305 18.48 2.74 -15.20
CA LYS A 305 17.56 2.14 -16.17
C LYS A 305 16.15 2.72 -15.99
N ILE A 306 15.52 3.14 -17.09
CA ILE A 306 14.09 3.49 -17.08
C ILE A 306 13.29 2.18 -17.02
N VAL A 307 12.49 2.02 -15.95
CA VAL A 307 11.64 0.84 -15.70
C VAL A 307 10.16 1.11 -15.95
N TYR A 308 9.78 2.38 -16.06
CA TYR A 308 8.45 2.83 -16.46
C TYR A 308 8.57 4.13 -17.23
N ARG A 309 7.79 4.29 -18.29
CA ARG A 309 7.71 5.50 -19.10
C ARG A 309 6.27 5.74 -19.53
N LYS A 310 5.79 6.96 -19.35
CA LYS A 310 4.47 7.38 -19.81
C LYS A 310 4.53 8.76 -20.44
N GLN A 311 4.08 8.85 -21.68
CA GLN A 311 3.74 10.10 -22.34
C GLN A 311 2.24 10.35 -22.16
N GLY A 312 1.86 11.55 -21.74
CA GLY A 312 0.49 11.86 -21.34
C GLY A 312 0.17 11.49 -19.88
N GLU A 313 -1.06 11.66 -19.48
CA GLU A 313 -1.56 11.42 -18.11
C GLU A 313 -1.27 9.99 -17.65
N VAL A 314 -0.82 9.83 -16.40
CA VAL A 314 -0.51 8.52 -15.82
C VAL A 314 -1.76 7.82 -15.30
N ASP A 315 -1.84 6.51 -15.51
CA ASP A 315 -2.69 5.66 -14.68
C ASP A 315 -1.98 5.44 -13.33
N LEU A 316 -2.56 5.98 -12.27
CA LEU A 316 -1.96 5.94 -10.93
C LEU A 316 -1.79 4.53 -10.39
N LEU A 317 -2.72 3.64 -10.71
CA LEU A 317 -2.63 2.26 -10.25
C LEU A 317 -1.48 1.53 -10.94
N ASP A 318 -1.29 1.75 -12.24
CA ASP A 318 -0.17 1.19 -13.00
C ASP A 318 1.17 1.77 -12.55
N LEU A 319 1.23 3.08 -12.30
CA LEU A 319 2.43 3.74 -11.76
C LEU A 319 2.80 3.17 -10.39
N ARG A 320 1.84 3.08 -9.45
CA ARG A 320 2.08 2.55 -8.11
C ARG A 320 2.50 1.09 -8.14
N LYS A 321 1.94 0.27 -9.03
CA LYS A 321 2.41 -1.11 -9.27
C LYS A 321 3.86 -1.14 -9.76
N ALA A 322 4.20 -0.27 -10.72
CA ALA A 322 5.57 -0.18 -11.22
C ALA A 322 6.55 0.24 -10.12
N ILE A 323 6.16 1.18 -9.24
CA ILE A 323 6.96 1.58 -8.08
C ILE A 323 7.20 0.37 -7.17
N LEU A 324 6.15 -0.32 -6.74
CA LEU A 324 6.28 -1.47 -5.83
C LEU A 324 7.12 -2.61 -6.43
N ALA A 325 6.99 -2.85 -7.75
CA ALA A 325 7.74 -3.89 -8.44
C ALA A 325 9.24 -3.58 -8.56
N ASN A 326 9.63 -2.31 -8.48
CA ASN A 326 11.00 -1.85 -8.71
C ASN A 326 11.67 -1.20 -7.50
N LEU A 327 11.00 -1.12 -6.35
CA LEU A 327 11.65 -0.63 -5.13
C LEU A 327 12.82 -1.54 -4.77
N PRO A 328 14.04 -1.00 -4.54
CA PRO A 328 15.23 -1.79 -4.21
C PRO A 328 15.05 -2.64 -2.97
N ASP A 329 14.31 -2.13 -2.01
CA ASP A 329 13.89 -2.85 -0.81
C ASP A 329 12.43 -3.29 -0.98
N SER A 330 12.24 -4.46 -1.59
CA SER A 330 10.94 -5.11 -1.67
C SER A 330 10.51 -5.71 -0.32
N ASP A 331 11.45 -5.84 0.61
CA ASP A 331 11.19 -6.36 1.94
C ASP A 331 10.50 -5.29 2.81
N TYR A 332 9.78 -5.77 3.78
CA TYR A 332 9.11 -4.94 4.75
C TYR A 332 10.11 -4.12 5.58
N VAL A 333 9.92 -2.78 5.67
CA VAL A 333 10.82 -1.90 6.42
C VAL A 333 10.96 -2.35 7.87
N GLY A 334 12.19 -2.42 8.34
CA GLY A 334 12.54 -2.96 9.65
C GLY A 334 12.71 -4.48 9.65
N HIS A 335 12.25 -5.19 8.64
CA HIS A 335 12.40 -6.64 8.57
C HIS A 335 13.83 -7.08 8.34
N ARG A 336 14.64 -6.38 7.56
CA ARG A 336 16.06 -6.74 7.38
C ARG A 336 16.78 -6.82 8.71
N ALA A 337 16.66 -5.78 9.54
CA ALA A 337 17.27 -5.77 10.87
C ALA A 337 16.67 -6.84 11.78
N TYR A 338 15.35 -7.02 11.76
CA TYR A 338 14.66 -8.05 12.52
C TYR A 338 15.07 -9.45 12.09
N TRP A 339 15.08 -9.75 10.79
CA TRP A 339 15.45 -11.06 10.29
C TRP A 339 16.93 -11.35 10.46
N ALA A 340 17.80 -10.34 10.36
CA ALA A 340 19.23 -10.51 10.67
C ALA A 340 19.47 -10.85 12.14
N SER A 341 18.62 -10.38 13.04
CA SER A 341 18.71 -10.71 14.47
C SER A 341 18.26 -12.13 14.82
N LEU A 342 17.59 -12.83 13.88
CA LEU A 342 17.12 -14.21 14.06
C LEU A 342 18.03 -15.26 13.41
N GLN A 343 19.05 -14.84 12.69
CA GLN A 343 20.09 -15.71 12.11
C GLN A 343 21.27 -15.84 13.05
#